data_f8d6ed1c13e2f17dbf5d481cf2e6084a
#
_entry.id   f8d6ed1c13e2f17dbf5d481cf2e6084a
#
_cell.length_a   1.000
_cell.length_b   1.000
_cell.length_c   1.000
_cell.angle_alpha   90.00
_cell.angle_beta   90.00
_cell.angle_gamma   90.00
#
_symmetry.space_group_name_H-M   'P 1'
#
loop_
_entity.id
_entity.type
_entity.pdbx_description
1 polymer ?
#
loop_
_entity_poly.entity_id
_entity_poly.type
_entity_poly.pdbx_seq_one_letter_code
_entity_poly.pdbx_strand_id
1 'polypeptide(L)'
;MRTSVTSIDQYIAACERGIQPKLRELREIIKKAAPKSTETISYGMPAFREGKVLVYFAACKNHIGLYPTGTGVAAFANELEGFTFTKGSIHLPLDQPLPKKLITQIVKYRAAWEREQQALKTAKKAALKISSKKKLTTKK
;
A
#
# COMPACT_ATOMS: atom_id res chain seq x y z
N MET A 1 7.09 -0.29 23.91
CA MET A 1 7.36 -0.44 23.46
C MET A 1 7.60 -0.98 22.51
N ARG A 2 7.67 -1.31 22.15
CA ARG A 2 7.88 -1.59 21.36
C ARG A 2 8.40 -1.25 20.22
N THR A 3 8.53 -0.75 19.88
CA THR A 3 9.26 0.09 18.97
C THR A 3 10.41 -0.56 18.24
N SER A 4 10.81 -1.70 18.64
CA SER A 4 11.92 -2.40 18.01
C SER A 4 11.49 -3.31 16.87
N VAL A 5 10.24 -3.21 16.43
CA VAL A 5 9.75 -4.01 15.31
C VAL A 5 10.38 -3.52 14.01
N THR A 6 11.09 -4.41 13.34
CA THR A 6 11.78 -4.08 12.09
C THR A 6 11.33 -4.95 10.91
N SER A 7 10.45 -5.91 11.15
CA SER A 7 9.95 -6.78 10.08
C SER A 7 8.48 -7.11 10.31
N ILE A 8 7.81 -7.51 9.25
CA ILE A 8 6.42 -7.92 9.35
C ILE A 8 6.28 -9.17 10.22
N ASP A 9 7.25 -10.07 10.12
CA ASP A 9 7.26 -11.25 11.00
C ASP A 9 7.24 -10.85 12.48
N GLN A 10 8.08 -9.91 12.86
CA GLN A 10 8.12 -9.42 14.23
C GLN A 10 6.83 -8.73 14.63
N TYR A 11 6.27 -7.94 13.72
CA TYR A 11 5.01 -7.25 13.98
C TYR A 11 3.90 -8.25 14.29
N ILE A 12 3.74 -9.25 13.45
CA ILE A 12 2.69 -10.26 13.64
C ILE A 12 2.92 -11.03 14.93
N ALA A 13 4.16 -11.43 15.19
CA ALA A 13 4.49 -12.18 16.40
C ALA A 13 4.16 -11.40 17.68
N ALA A 14 4.19 -10.07 17.62
CA ALA A 14 3.87 -9.21 18.77
C ALA A 14 2.37 -8.99 18.94
N CYS A 15 1.56 -9.37 17.98
CA CYS A 15 0.11 -9.22 18.05
C CYS A 15 -0.52 -10.37 18.84
N GLU A 16 -1.77 -10.18 19.28
CA GLU A 16 -2.51 -11.24 19.94
C GLU A 16 -2.61 -12.47 19.05
N ARG A 17 -2.53 -13.65 19.66
CA ARG A 17 -2.56 -14.91 18.92
C ARG A 17 -3.78 -15.05 18.03
N GLY A 18 -4.94 -14.62 18.51
CA GLY A 18 -6.19 -14.78 17.78
C GLY A 18 -6.22 -14.04 16.45
N ILE A 19 -5.48 -12.95 16.33
CA ILE A 19 -5.48 -12.14 15.11
C ILE A 19 -4.34 -12.53 14.16
N GLN A 20 -3.34 -13.25 14.65
CA GLN A 20 -2.17 -13.57 13.83
C GLN A 20 -2.48 -14.31 12.54
N PRO A 21 -3.35 -15.35 12.54
CA PRO A 21 -3.67 -16.04 11.29
C PRO A 21 -4.25 -15.11 10.22
N LYS A 22 -5.13 -14.20 10.64
CA LYS A 22 -5.75 -13.26 9.73
C LYS A 22 -4.73 -12.26 9.18
N LEU A 23 -3.80 -11.81 10.02
CA LEU A 23 -2.71 -10.95 9.57
C LEU A 23 -1.81 -11.65 8.57
N ARG A 24 -1.50 -12.93 8.80
CA ARG A 24 -0.71 -13.72 7.85
C ARG A 24 -1.44 -13.91 6.54
N GLU A 25 -2.73 -14.14 6.60
CA GLU A 25 -3.55 -14.28 5.40
C GLU A 25 -3.53 -12.98 4.59
N LEU A 26 -3.73 -11.86 5.25
CA LEU A 26 -3.69 -10.55 4.60
C LEU A 26 -2.33 -10.30 3.94
N ARG A 27 -1.26 -10.62 4.65
CA ARG A 27 0.11 -10.50 4.12
C ARG A 27 0.26 -11.28 2.82
N GLU A 28 -0.23 -12.53 2.80
CA GLU A 28 -0.12 -13.36 1.60
C GLU A 28 -0.96 -12.82 0.44
N ILE A 29 -2.15 -12.31 0.73
CA ILE A 29 -2.99 -11.71 -0.31
C ILE A 29 -2.27 -10.54 -0.96
N ILE A 30 -1.67 -9.68 -0.14
CA ILE A 30 -0.96 -8.50 -0.65
C ILE A 30 0.27 -8.92 -1.45
N LYS A 31 1.04 -9.87 -0.95
CA LYS A 31 2.24 -10.35 -1.65
C LYS A 31 1.91 -10.92 -3.03
N LYS A 32 0.83 -11.68 -3.11
CA LYS A 32 0.40 -12.26 -4.39
C LYS A 32 -0.08 -11.19 -5.36
N ALA A 33 -0.73 -10.16 -4.85
CA ALA A 33 -1.23 -9.08 -5.68
C ALA A 33 -0.12 -8.14 -6.16
N ALA A 34 0.95 -8.01 -5.37
CA ALA A 34 2.09 -7.15 -5.71
C ALA A 34 3.39 -7.92 -5.51
N PRO A 35 3.68 -8.89 -6.38
CA PRO A 35 4.85 -9.77 -6.18
C PRO A 35 6.20 -9.06 -6.29
N LYS A 36 6.23 -7.88 -6.87
CA LYS A 36 7.46 -7.09 -6.99
C LYS A 36 7.67 -6.15 -5.81
N SER A 37 6.70 -6.08 -4.89
CA SER A 37 6.83 -5.22 -3.74
C SER A 37 7.78 -5.80 -2.71
N THR A 38 8.34 -4.92 -1.90
CA THR A 38 9.23 -5.27 -0.79
C THR A 38 8.49 -5.01 0.52
N GLU A 39 8.55 -5.98 1.43
CA GLU A 39 7.98 -5.81 2.76
C GLU A 39 8.86 -4.94 3.62
N THR A 40 8.25 -4.08 4.42
CA THR A 40 8.98 -3.22 5.34
C THR A 40 8.07 -2.83 6.50
N ILE A 41 8.64 -2.12 7.45
CA ILE A 41 7.88 -1.47 8.51
C ILE A 41 8.00 0.03 8.28
N SER A 42 6.88 0.70 8.22
CA SER A 42 6.82 2.14 8.00
C SER A 42 5.75 2.72 8.91
N TYR A 43 6.08 3.77 9.62
CA TYR A 43 5.20 4.34 10.65
C TYR A 43 4.75 3.29 11.67
N GLY A 44 5.62 2.33 11.97
CA GLY A 44 5.32 1.26 12.91
C GLY A 44 4.37 0.20 12.39
N MET A 45 4.05 0.20 11.10
CA MET A 45 3.09 -0.72 10.50
C MET A 45 3.72 -1.56 9.41
N PRO A 46 3.22 -2.78 9.21
CA PRO A 46 3.57 -3.54 8.00
C PRO A 46 3.22 -2.74 6.76
N ALA A 47 4.16 -2.69 5.84
CA ALA A 47 3.99 -1.94 4.61
C ALA A 47 4.60 -2.71 3.44
N PHE A 48 4.07 -2.48 2.26
CA PHE A 48 4.58 -3.09 1.03
C PHE A 48 4.88 -1.96 0.08
N ARG A 49 6.11 -1.92 -0.40
CA ARG A 49 6.54 -0.82 -1.26
C ARG A 49 7.13 -1.31 -2.57
N GLU A 50 6.88 -0.51 -3.59
CA GLU A 50 7.50 -0.69 -4.90
C GLU A 50 7.80 0.73 -5.38
N GLY A 51 8.98 1.21 -5.01
CA GLY A 51 9.28 2.62 -5.06
C GLY A 51 8.68 3.33 -3.86
N LYS A 52 7.40 3.65 -3.95
CA LYS A 52 6.64 4.19 -2.81
C LYS A 52 5.83 3.10 -2.15
N VAL A 53 5.33 3.38 -0.97
CA VAL A 53 4.49 2.42 -0.28
C VAL A 53 3.15 2.30 -1.02
N LEU A 54 2.77 1.06 -1.30
CA LEU A 54 1.50 0.76 -1.96
C LEU A 54 0.37 0.66 -0.94
N VAL A 55 0.65 0.01 0.17
CA VAL A 55 -0.36 -0.29 1.18
C VAL A 55 0.31 -0.57 2.52
N TYR A 56 -0.39 -0.20 3.59
CA TYR A 56 -0.03 -0.55 4.96
C TYR A 56 -1.18 -1.34 5.56
N PHE A 57 -0.90 -2.09 6.64
CA PHE A 57 -1.98 -2.60 7.48
C PHE A 57 -1.57 -2.55 8.93
N ALA A 58 -2.57 -2.58 9.81
CA ALA A 58 -2.31 -2.54 11.25
C ALA A 58 -3.37 -3.30 12.00
N ALA A 59 -2.96 -3.97 13.07
CA ALA A 59 -3.88 -4.63 13.96
C ALA A 59 -4.49 -3.57 14.88
N CYS A 60 -5.81 -3.49 14.88
CA CYS A 60 -6.55 -2.61 15.75
C CYS A 60 -7.42 -3.46 16.69
N LYS A 61 -8.10 -2.81 17.62
CA LYS A 61 -8.83 -3.53 18.66
C LYS A 61 -9.90 -4.48 18.10
N ASN A 62 -10.73 -4.00 17.20
CA ASN A 62 -11.86 -4.77 16.68
C ASN A 62 -11.79 -5.00 15.18
N HIS A 63 -10.69 -4.61 14.55
CA HIS A 63 -10.56 -4.73 13.10
C HIS A 63 -9.10 -4.68 12.70
N ILE A 64 -8.84 -4.97 11.46
CA ILE A 64 -7.55 -4.71 10.85
C ILE A 64 -7.72 -3.46 10.01
N GLY A 65 -6.86 -2.48 10.19
CA GLY A 65 -6.84 -1.30 9.32
C GLY A 65 -6.04 -1.62 8.07
N LEU A 66 -6.62 -1.35 6.92
CA LEU A 66 -5.93 -1.44 5.64
C LEU A 66 -5.81 -0.02 5.09
N TYR A 67 -4.61 0.37 4.73
CA TYR A 67 -4.34 1.75 4.31
C TYR A 67 -3.73 1.77 2.91
N PRO A 68 -4.57 1.73 1.86
CA PRO A 68 -4.06 1.71 0.49
C PRO A 68 -3.86 3.10 -0.08
N THR A 69 -3.59 4.08 0.78
CA THR A 69 -3.51 5.50 0.50
C THR A 69 -4.85 6.06 0.02
N GLY A 70 -4.94 7.39 -0.07
CA GLY A 70 -6.17 8.02 -0.56
C GLY A 70 -6.50 7.62 -2.00
N THR A 71 -5.48 7.37 -2.80
CA THR A 71 -5.64 6.92 -4.19
C THR A 71 -6.38 5.59 -4.25
N GLY A 72 -5.96 4.62 -3.42
CA GLY A 72 -6.60 3.31 -3.40
C GLY A 72 -8.03 3.36 -2.91
N VAL A 73 -8.29 4.13 -1.85
CA VAL A 73 -9.64 4.26 -1.32
C VAL A 73 -10.57 4.92 -2.34
N ALA A 74 -10.12 6.01 -2.94
CA ALA A 74 -10.94 6.76 -3.90
C ALA A 74 -11.31 5.91 -5.12
N ALA A 75 -10.35 5.12 -5.60
CA ALA A 75 -10.57 4.29 -6.79
C ALA A 75 -11.62 3.20 -6.55
N PHE A 76 -11.78 2.76 -5.30
CA PHE A 76 -12.67 1.65 -4.97
C PHE A 76 -13.81 2.07 -4.04
N ALA A 77 -14.11 3.37 -3.96
CA ALA A 77 -15.14 3.87 -3.05
C ALA A 77 -16.49 3.16 -3.22
N ASN A 78 -16.88 2.89 -4.45
CA ASN A 78 -18.16 2.19 -4.71
C ASN A 78 -18.14 0.75 -4.18
N GLU A 79 -17.00 0.06 -4.35
CA GLU A 79 -16.85 -1.32 -3.89
C GLU A 79 -16.72 -1.40 -2.38
N LEU A 80 -16.43 -0.28 -1.72
CA LEU A 80 -16.30 -0.23 -0.27
C LEU A 80 -17.61 0.03 0.45
N GLU A 81 -18.71 0.16 -0.29
CA GLU A 81 -20.01 0.26 0.31
C GLU A 81 -20.26 -0.94 1.21
N GLY A 82 -20.69 -0.70 2.43
CA GLY A 82 -20.85 -1.75 3.42
C GLY A 82 -19.65 -1.92 4.34
N PHE A 83 -18.50 -1.34 3.99
CA PHE A 83 -17.33 -1.30 4.86
C PHE A 83 -17.24 0.05 5.53
N THR A 84 -16.66 0.07 6.72
CA THR A 84 -16.29 1.33 7.35
C THR A 84 -14.97 1.79 6.72
N PHE A 85 -14.95 2.98 6.18
CA PHE A 85 -13.72 3.50 5.56
C PHE A 85 -13.67 5.02 5.62
N THR A 86 -12.46 5.55 5.48
CA THR A 86 -12.20 6.98 5.43
C THR A 86 -11.44 7.29 4.15
N LYS A 87 -10.94 8.51 4.00
CA LYS A 87 -10.16 8.90 2.83
C LYS A 87 -8.95 8.01 2.58
N GLY A 88 -8.36 7.46 3.62
CA GLY A 88 -7.14 6.67 3.46
C GLY A 88 -7.14 5.34 4.17
N SER A 89 -8.24 4.95 4.78
CA SER A 89 -8.27 3.71 5.56
C SER A 89 -9.54 2.91 5.31
N ILE A 90 -9.41 1.61 5.41
CA ILE A 90 -10.52 0.66 5.31
C ILE A 90 -10.47 -0.21 6.56
N HIS A 91 -11.61 -0.43 7.20
CA HIS A 91 -11.69 -1.30 8.37
C HIS A 91 -12.11 -2.70 7.93
N LEU A 92 -11.28 -3.68 8.24
CA LEU A 92 -11.59 -5.09 7.96
C LEU A 92 -12.02 -5.73 9.28
N PRO A 93 -13.33 -6.01 9.47
CA PRO A 93 -13.80 -6.55 10.75
C PRO A 93 -13.16 -7.89 11.06
N LEU A 94 -12.84 -8.13 12.34
CA LEU A 94 -12.21 -9.38 12.76
C LEU A 94 -13.17 -10.57 12.70
N ASP A 95 -14.47 -10.31 12.77
CA ASP A 95 -15.49 -11.37 12.75
C ASP A 95 -15.96 -11.73 11.35
N GLN A 96 -15.31 -11.18 10.32
CA GLN A 96 -15.66 -11.44 8.92
C GLN A 96 -14.45 -12.00 8.20
N PRO A 97 -14.66 -12.85 7.17
CA PRO A 97 -13.53 -13.25 6.33
C PRO A 97 -12.94 -12.04 5.62
N LEU A 98 -11.66 -12.11 5.31
CA LEU A 98 -11.03 -11.04 4.53
C LEU A 98 -11.61 -11.02 3.12
N PRO A 99 -11.95 -9.84 2.59
CA PRO A 99 -12.46 -9.73 1.21
C PRO A 99 -11.32 -9.85 0.22
N LYS A 100 -10.86 -11.08 0.01
CA LYS A 100 -9.65 -11.37 -0.79
C LYS A 100 -9.66 -10.74 -2.16
N LYS A 101 -10.76 -10.86 -2.89
CA LYS A 101 -10.87 -10.32 -4.24
C LYS A 101 -10.72 -8.81 -4.24
N LEU A 102 -11.39 -8.14 -3.32
CA LEU A 102 -11.34 -6.69 -3.22
C LEU A 102 -9.94 -6.22 -2.85
N ILE A 103 -9.33 -6.84 -1.84
CA ILE A 103 -7.97 -6.51 -1.42
C ILE A 103 -7.00 -6.67 -2.58
N THR A 104 -7.11 -7.79 -3.29
CA THR A 104 -6.25 -8.08 -4.44
C THR A 104 -6.39 -6.98 -5.50
N GLN A 105 -7.62 -6.60 -5.81
CA GLN A 105 -7.88 -5.56 -6.81
C GLN A 105 -7.30 -4.21 -6.39
N ILE A 106 -7.47 -3.86 -5.12
CA ILE A 106 -6.95 -2.59 -4.60
C ILE A 106 -5.42 -2.56 -4.68
N VAL A 107 -4.78 -3.63 -4.24
CA VAL A 107 -3.31 -3.70 -4.24
C VAL A 107 -2.76 -3.67 -5.66
N LYS A 108 -3.36 -4.44 -6.56
CA LYS A 108 -2.96 -4.42 -7.98
C LYS A 108 -3.11 -3.03 -8.59
N TYR A 109 -4.20 -2.37 -8.27
CA TYR A 109 -4.44 -1.00 -8.74
C TYR A 109 -3.34 -0.06 -8.23
N ARG A 110 -3.03 -0.15 -6.94
CA ARG A 110 -1.98 0.68 -6.35
C ARG A 110 -0.62 0.45 -7.00
N ALA A 111 -0.28 -0.80 -7.23
CA ALA A 111 1.00 -1.14 -7.86
C ALA A 111 1.07 -0.56 -9.28
N ALA A 112 0.01 -0.75 -10.06
CA ALA A 112 -0.05 -0.23 -11.42
C ALA A 112 -0.02 1.30 -11.43
N TRP A 113 -0.76 1.93 -10.52
CA TRP A 113 -0.81 3.38 -10.42
C TRP A 113 0.56 3.96 -10.10
N GLU A 114 1.28 3.37 -9.14
CA GLU A 114 2.61 3.86 -8.77
C GLU A 114 3.61 3.68 -9.92
N ARG A 115 3.54 2.57 -10.63
CA ARG A 115 4.41 2.38 -11.81
C ARG A 115 4.16 3.45 -12.86
N GLU A 116 2.90 3.76 -13.09
CA GLU A 116 2.51 4.79 -14.04
C GLU A 116 3.03 6.16 -13.59
N GLN A 117 2.90 6.49 -12.30
CA GLN A 117 3.41 7.75 -11.77
C GLN A 117 4.92 7.85 -11.88
N GLN A 118 5.63 6.75 -11.62
CA GLN A 118 7.08 6.71 -11.77
C GLN A 118 7.49 6.92 -13.23
N ALA A 119 6.79 6.27 -14.15
CA ALA A 119 7.04 6.44 -15.57
C ALA A 119 6.80 7.88 -16.02
N LEU A 120 5.73 8.49 -15.54
CA LEU A 120 5.42 9.89 -15.86
C LEU A 120 6.47 10.84 -15.31
N LYS A 121 6.95 10.60 -14.10
CA LYS A 121 8.02 11.41 -13.49
C LYS A 121 9.30 11.31 -14.29
N THR A 122 9.66 10.11 -14.70
CA THR A 122 10.87 9.88 -15.48
C THR A 122 10.76 10.58 -16.84
N ALA A 123 9.63 10.43 -17.51
CA ALA A 123 9.38 11.08 -18.80
C ALA A 123 9.43 12.61 -18.67
N LYS A 124 8.83 13.14 -17.62
CA LYS A 124 8.82 14.57 -17.36
C LYS A 124 10.23 15.10 -17.10
N LYS A 125 11.03 14.38 -16.33
CA LYS A 125 12.42 14.74 -16.08
C LYS A 125 13.24 14.74 -17.35
N ALA A 126 13.06 13.72 -18.19
CA ALA A 126 13.76 13.63 -19.47
C ALA A 126 13.38 14.79 -20.40
N ALA A 127 12.09 15.10 -20.46
CA ALA A 127 11.60 16.21 -21.26
C ALA A 127 12.16 17.56 -20.78
N LEU A 128 12.22 17.75 -19.46
CA LEU A 128 12.78 18.98 -18.89
C LEU A 128 14.27 19.11 -19.20
N LYS A 129 15.01 18.00 -19.12
CA LYS A 129 16.43 17.99 -19.46
C LYS A 129 16.68 18.37 -20.92
N ILE A 130 15.92 17.77 -21.83
CA ILE A 130 16.02 18.06 -23.25
C ILE A 130 15.67 19.53 -23.53
N SER A 131 14.60 20.01 -22.94
CA SER A 131 14.16 21.41 -23.08
C SER A 131 15.24 22.37 -22.58
N SER A 132 15.85 22.05 -21.44
CA SER A 132 16.90 22.86 -20.85
C SER A 132 18.13 22.91 -21.76
N LYS A 133 18.51 21.78 -22.32
CA LYS A 133 19.64 21.71 -23.27
C LYS A 133 19.36 22.50 -24.54
N LYS A 134 18.17 22.40 -25.08
CA LYS A 134 17.76 23.17 -26.24
C LYS A 134 17.82 24.67 -25.99
N LYS A 135 17.37 25.12 -24.82
CA LYS A 135 17.45 26.53 -24.43
C LYS A 135 18.90 27.02 -24.39
N LEU A 136 19.77 26.21 -23.85
CA LEU A 136 21.18 26.55 -23.75
C LEU A 136 21.82 26.65 -25.12
N THR A 137 21.49 25.81 -26.07
CA THR A 137 22.06 25.83 -27.40
C THR A 137 21.51 26.96 -28.24
N THR A 138 20.27 27.38 -28.01
CA THR A 138 19.66 28.46 -28.81
C THR A 138 20.04 29.84 -28.34
N LYS A 139 20.71 29.96 -27.21
CA LYS A 139 21.13 31.28 -26.68
C LYS A 139 22.40 31.82 -27.30
N LYS A 140 22.93 31.13 -28.23
CA LYS A 140 24.06 31.66 -28.99
C LYS A 140 23.62 32.69 -30.05
#